data_4d1048478ebe76bbb84a9d24e951db2a
#
_entry.id   4d1048478ebe76bbb84a9d24e951db2a
#
_cell.length_a   1.000
_cell.length_b   1.000
_cell.length_c   1.000
_cell.angle_alpha   90.00
_cell.angle_beta   90.00
_cell.angle_gamma   90.00
#
_symmetry.space_group_name_H-M   'P 1'
#
loop_
_entity.id
_entity.type
_entity.pdbx_description
1 polymer ?
#
loop_
_entity_poly.entity_id
_entity_poly.type
_entity_poly.pdbx_seq_one_letter_code
_entity_poly.pdbx_strand_id
1 'polypeptide(L)'
;MSYPAHGPVIDVTADALTIHRSQLAASLGAASREEMSLADATSVECTAPTATGFGQVVIRDAGDIDLAIIRFAPGQDAQAFTRAVEAALRGEAPTASEGVRGLDFTAVDVETANDNWGSVCQIGAVRFRDGEETESRTWLCTPPPGLEHFDEVNVGIHGITAEDVADASSFADAAAELFEFLGSDTLLAHNAQFDSTALRSGLKKAEATIPKIRLACSLALARDASRAGIIDVANH
;
A
#
# COMPACT_ATOMS: atom_id res chain seq x y z
N MET A 1 14.72 2.83 -1.08
CA MET A 1 13.69 1.97 -1.68
C MET A 1 12.93 1.27 -0.59
N SER A 2 11.60 1.15 -0.73
CA SER A 2 10.70 0.64 0.30
C SER A 2 10.21 -0.76 -0.02
N TYR A 3 10.29 -1.67 0.94
CA TYR A 3 9.88 -3.07 0.82
C TYR A 3 8.89 -3.40 1.93
N PRO A 4 7.64 -3.78 1.61
CA PRO A 4 6.70 -4.25 2.60
C PRO A 4 7.15 -5.61 3.15
N ALA A 5 7.23 -5.72 4.47
CA ALA A 5 7.50 -6.94 5.21
C ALA A 5 6.34 -7.25 6.16
N HIS A 6 6.41 -8.40 6.86
CA HIS A 6 5.36 -8.75 7.80
C HIS A 6 5.36 -7.80 9.02
N GLY A 7 4.49 -6.81 8.99
CA GLY A 7 4.31 -5.77 10.01
C GLY A 7 4.98 -4.43 9.69
N PRO A 8 6.27 -4.34 9.35
CA PRO A 8 6.91 -3.10 8.96
C PRO A 8 6.99 -2.90 7.45
N VAL A 9 7.30 -1.64 7.05
CA VAL A 9 7.89 -1.30 5.75
C VAL A 9 9.37 -0.99 5.97
N ILE A 10 10.24 -1.46 5.09
CA ILE A 10 11.69 -1.32 5.24
C ILE A 10 12.27 -0.59 4.04
N ASP A 11 12.89 0.55 4.32
CA ASP A 11 13.67 1.27 3.31
C ASP A 11 15.10 0.72 3.27
N VAL A 12 15.60 0.45 2.07
CA VAL A 12 16.99 0.05 1.83
C VAL A 12 17.71 1.18 1.12
N THR A 13 18.82 1.63 1.68
CA THR A 13 19.79 2.55 1.06
C THR A 13 21.11 1.82 0.82
N ALA A 14 22.13 2.49 0.30
CA ALA A 14 23.43 1.89 0.05
C ALA A 14 24.19 1.48 1.34
N ASP A 15 23.80 2.04 2.48
CA ASP A 15 24.54 1.95 3.75
C ASP A 15 23.69 1.59 4.97
N ALA A 16 22.35 1.61 4.83
CA ALA A 16 21.45 1.39 5.96
C ALA A 16 20.09 0.78 5.56
N LEU A 17 19.45 0.18 6.56
CA LEU A 17 18.01 -0.15 6.53
C LEU A 17 17.27 0.78 7.48
N THR A 18 16.13 1.33 7.05
CA THR A 18 15.20 2.02 7.93
C THR A 18 13.92 1.21 8.05
N ILE A 19 13.57 0.79 9.26
CA ILE A 19 12.38 -0.01 9.56
C ILE A 19 11.27 0.92 10.05
N HIS A 20 10.19 1.03 9.31
CA HIS A 20 9.00 1.80 9.66
C HIS A 20 7.91 0.86 10.15
N ARG A 21 7.52 0.99 11.43
CA ARG A 21 6.48 0.18 12.04
C ARG A 21 5.15 0.94 12.08
N SER A 22 4.05 0.19 12.03
CA SER A 22 2.70 0.75 12.13
C SER A 22 2.48 1.47 13.48
N GLN A 23 1.51 2.37 13.52
CA GLN A 23 1.11 3.04 14.76
C GLN A 23 0.68 2.04 15.84
N LEU A 24 0.06 0.92 15.45
CA LEU A 24 -0.31 -0.15 16.39
C LEU A 24 0.94 -0.76 17.04
N ALA A 25 1.99 -1.05 16.29
CA ALA A 25 3.25 -1.57 16.84
C ALA A 25 3.91 -0.54 17.78
N ALA A 26 3.83 0.75 17.42
CA ALA A 26 4.34 1.83 18.27
C ALA A 26 3.55 1.96 19.58
N SER A 27 2.24 1.79 19.57
CA SER A 27 1.39 1.80 20.76
C SER A 27 1.67 0.64 21.71
N LEU A 28 2.24 -0.46 21.19
CA LEU A 28 2.68 -1.63 21.97
C LEU A 28 4.15 -1.52 22.44
N GLY A 29 4.76 -0.33 22.31
CA GLY A 29 6.11 -0.02 22.82
C GLY A 29 7.25 -0.27 21.83
N ALA A 30 6.96 -0.61 20.57
CA ALA A 30 7.98 -0.69 19.54
C ALA A 30 8.36 0.72 19.04
N ALA A 31 9.63 0.95 18.69
CA ALA A 31 10.02 2.20 18.03
C ALA A 31 9.30 2.31 16.67
N SER A 32 8.65 3.46 16.40
CA SER A 32 7.96 3.69 15.12
C SER A 32 8.93 3.69 13.94
N ARG A 33 10.16 4.12 14.17
CA ARG A 33 11.26 4.12 13.21
C ARG A 33 12.52 3.60 13.88
N GLU A 34 13.23 2.71 13.21
CA GLU A 34 14.51 2.17 13.63
C GLU A 34 15.45 2.15 12.43
N GLU A 35 16.69 2.57 12.62
CA GLU A 35 17.71 2.58 11.58
C GLU A 35 18.83 1.62 11.95
N MET A 36 19.23 0.76 11.00
CA MET A 36 20.30 -0.21 11.15
C MET A 36 21.34 0.03 10.06
N SER A 37 22.59 0.24 10.46
CA SER A 37 23.72 0.33 9.53
C SER A 37 24.00 -1.04 8.89
N LEU A 38 24.33 -1.04 7.60
CA LEU A 38 24.83 -2.21 6.88
C LEU A 38 26.36 -2.30 6.87
N ALA A 39 27.06 -1.40 7.54
CA ALA A 39 28.53 -1.35 7.51
C ALA A 39 29.20 -2.63 8.04
N ASP A 40 28.58 -3.32 8.99
CA ASP A 40 29.08 -4.58 9.56
C ASP A 40 28.47 -5.82 8.88
N ALA A 41 27.49 -5.65 7.99
CA ALA A 41 26.84 -6.73 7.31
C ALA A 41 27.71 -7.30 6.17
N THR A 42 27.83 -8.61 6.08
CA THR A 42 28.66 -9.29 5.09
C THR A 42 27.89 -10.30 4.25
N SER A 43 26.75 -10.77 4.75
CA SER A 43 25.94 -11.76 4.02
C SER A 43 24.43 -11.54 4.26
N VAL A 44 23.65 -11.99 3.30
CA VAL A 44 22.20 -12.02 3.39
C VAL A 44 21.71 -13.39 2.87
N GLU A 45 20.82 -14.01 3.62
CA GLU A 45 20.21 -15.30 3.28
C GLU A 45 18.69 -15.15 3.22
N CYS A 46 18.07 -15.69 2.17
CA CYS A 46 16.63 -15.62 1.94
C CYS A 46 15.99 -17.01 1.98
N THR A 47 15.02 -17.17 2.85
CA THR A 47 14.01 -18.23 2.75
C THR A 47 12.73 -17.57 2.23
N ALA A 48 12.37 -17.83 0.97
CA ALA A 48 11.19 -17.22 0.36
C ALA A 48 9.89 -17.67 1.07
N PRO A 49 8.88 -16.78 1.20
CA PRO A 49 7.57 -17.20 1.66
C PRO A 49 6.93 -18.17 0.66
N THR A 50 6.13 -19.08 1.17
CA THR A 50 5.31 -20.00 0.36
C THR A 50 3.86 -19.51 0.30
N ALA A 51 3.00 -20.18 -0.44
CA ALA A 51 1.58 -19.84 -0.51
C ALA A 51 0.88 -19.80 0.87
N THR A 52 1.37 -20.59 1.84
CA THR A 52 0.75 -20.72 3.18
C THR A 52 1.75 -20.48 4.32
N GLY A 53 3.02 -20.27 4.02
CA GLY A 53 4.09 -20.14 5.01
C GLY A 53 4.85 -18.83 4.91
N PHE A 54 5.25 -18.30 6.06
CA PHE A 54 6.11 -17.13 6.12
C PHE A 54 7.53 -17.45 5.61
N GLY A 55 8.12 -16.49 4.92
CA GLY A 55 9.55 -16.46 4.60
C GLY A 55 10.31 -15.56 5.58
N GLN A 56 11.62 -15.56 5.44
CA GLN A 56 12.48 -14.64 6.18
C GLN A 56 13.74 -14.31 5.39
N VAL A 57 14.27 -13.12 5.66
CA VAL A 57 15.61 -12.72 5.21
C VAL A 57 16.46 -12.46 6.44
N VAL A 58 17.62 -13.08 6.51
CA VAL A 58 18.58 -12.96 7.60
C VAL A 58 19.81 -12.23 7.09
N ILE A 59 20.21 -11.18 7.79
CA ILE A 59 21.41 -10.39 7.47
C ILE A 59 22.42 -10.67 8.57
N ARG A 60 23.68 -11.03 8.22
CA ARG A 60 24.72 -11.41 9.17
C ARG A 60 26.00 -10.61 9.00
N ASP A 61 26.76 -10.55 10.07
CA ASP A 61 28.13 -10.02 10.08
C ASP A 61 29.17 -11.09 9.66
N ALA A 62 30.45 -10.71 9.67
CA ALA A 62 31.57 -11.60 9.36
C ALA A 62 31.78 -12.75 10.36
N GLY A 63 31.17 -12.62 11.55
CA GLY A 63 31.21 -13.65 12.62
C GLY A 63 30.02 -14.60 12.57
N ASP A 64 29.19 -14.56 11.52
CA ASP A 64 27.95 -15.31 11.37
C ASP A 64 26.89 -14.99 12.45
N ILE A 65 26.94 -13.74 12.98
CA ILE A 65 25.96 -13.25 13.94
C ILE A 65 24.81 -12.57 13.20
N ASP A 66 23.58 -12.93 13.51
CA ASP A 66 22.38 -12.31 12.95
C ASP A 66 22.25 -10.84 13.38
N LEU A 67 22.44 -9.91 12.46
CA LEU A 67 22.22 -8.48 12.65
C LEU A 67 20.74 -8.12 12.53
N ALA A 68 20.02 -8.77 11.62
CA ALA A 68 18.59 -8.61 11.45
C ALA A 68 17.92 -9.86 10.89
N ILE A 69 16.70 -10.11 11.35
CA ILE A 69 15.79 -11.12 10.78
C ILE A 69 14.50 -10.43 10.38
N ILE A 70 14.24 -10.37 9.09
CA ILE A 70 13.06 -9.75 8.51
C ILE A 70 12.12 -10.84 8.03
N ARG A 71 10.87 -10.83 8.51
CA ARG A 71 9.84 -11.79 8.09
C ARG A 71 8.99 -11.25 6.97
N PHE A 72 8.61 -12.13 6.05
CA PHE A 72 7.73 -11.85 4.92
C PHE A 72 6.51 -12.78 4.95
N ALA A 73 5.34 -12.19 4.83
CA ALA A 73 4.10 -12.95 4.71
C ALA A 73 3.97 -13.56 3.31
N PRO A 74 3.10 -14.57 3.11
CA PRO A 74 2.71 -15.03 1.79
C PRO A 74 2.36 -13.87 0.85
N GLY A 75 2.88 -13.90 -0.37
CA GLY A 75 2.67 -12.83 -1.37
C GLY A 75 3.61 -11.63 -1.28
N GLN A 76 4.41 -11.49 -0.22
CA GLN A 76 5.43 -10.44 -0.13
C GLN A 76 6.76 -10.89 -0.81
N ASP A 77 7.42 -9.96 -1.52
CA ASP A 77 8.63 -10.26 -2.30
C ASP A 77 9.92 -10.16 -1.45
N ALA A 78 10.20 -11.23 -0.69
CA ALA A 78 11.44 -11.37 0.08
C ALA A 78 12.68 -11.37 -0.82
N GLN A 79 12.56 -11.85 -2.07
CA GLN A 79 13.69 -11.93 -3.00
C GLN A 79 14.07 -10.55 -3.53
N ALA A 80 13.10 -9.67 -3.82
CA ALA A 80 13.39 -8.29 -4.20
C ALA A 80 14.13 -7.54 -3.08
N PHE A 81 13.68 -7.70 -1.83
CA PHE A 81 14.36 -7.16 -0.67
C PHE A 81 15.79 -7.72 -0.55
N THR A 82 15.98 -9.03 -0.70
CA THR A 82 17.31 -9.67 -0.66
C THR A 82 18.25 -9.07 -1.71
N ARG A 83 17.80 -8.94 -2.96
CA ARG A 83 18.59 -8.32 -4.03
C ARG A 83 19.00 -6.88 -3.70
N ALA A 84 18.12 -6.12 -3.07
CA ALA A 84 18.43 -4.75 -2.65
C ALA A 84 19.50 -4.71 -1.56
N VAL A 85 19.41 -5.60 -0.57
CA VAL A 85 20.45 -5.73 0.48
C VAL A 85 21.78 -6.20 -0.13
N GLU A 86 21.78 -7.18 -1.04
CA GLU A 86 22.98 -7.61 -1.75
C GLU A 86 23.64 -6.48 -2.56
N ALA A 87 22.84 -5.64 -3.21
CA ALA A 87 23.36 -4.46 -3.92
C ALA A 87 24.01 -3.48 -2.94
N ALA A 88 23.35 -3.20 -1.81
CA ALA A 88 23.89 -2.33 -0.75
C ALA A 88 25.21 -2.90 -0.19
N LEU A 89 25.30 -4.22 0.06
CA LEU A 89 26.54 -4.87 0.52
C LEU A 89 27.71 -4.76 -0.49
N ARG A 90 27.40 -4.58 -1.79
CA ARG A 90 28.40 -4.27 -2.82
C ARG A 90 28.71 -2.78 -2.95
N GLY A 91 28.11 -1.92 -2.10
CA GLY A 91 28.21 -0.47 -2.21
C GLY A 91 27.45 0.13 -3.40
N GLU A 92 26.53 -0.62 -3.98
CA GLU A 92 25.65 -0.19 -5.06
C GLU A 92 24.35 0.37 -4.46
N ALA A 93 23.87 1.50 -4.97
CA ALA A 93 22.54 1.97 -4.60
C ALA A 93 21.50 0.92 -5.08
N PRO A 94 20.52 0.52 -4.22
CA PRO A 94 19.46 -0.35 -4.67
C PRO A 94 18.76 0.27 -5.88
N THR A 95 18.84 -0.41 -7.02
CA THR A 95 18.10 0.03 -8.20
C THR A 95 16.63 -0.28 -8.02
N ALA A 96 15.78 0.69 -8.32
CA ALA A 96 14.37 0.43 -8.50
C ALA A 96 14.19 -0.74 -9.47
N SER A 97 13.24 -1.63 -9.22
CA SER A 97 12.81 -2.56 -10.27
C SER A 97 12.51 -1.68 -11.50
N GLU A 98 13.12 -2.00 -12.65
CA GLU A 98 12.81 -1.26 -13.87
C GLU A 98 11.29 -1.31 -14.04
N GLY A 99 10.66 -0.14 -14.03
CA GLY A 99 9.24 -0.02 -14.23
C GLY A 99 8.83 -0.61 -15.58
N VAL A 100 7.60 -1.01 -15.72
CA VAL A 100 7.07 -1.56 -16.97
C VAL A 100 6.66 -0.39 -17.86
N ARG A 101 7.43 -0.13 -18.93
CA ARG A 101 7.17 0.97 -19.87
C ARG A 101 5.74 0.94 -20.40
N GLY A 102 5.08 2.10 -20.35
CA GLY A 102 3.70 2.29 -20.79
C GLY A 102 2.65 1.74 -19.80
N LEU A 103 3.08 1.29 -18.63
CA LEU A 103 2.16 0.90 -17.56
C LEU A 103 1.79 2.15 -16.74
N ASP A 104 0.84 2.93 -17.26
CA ASP A 104 0.36 4.17 -16.68
C ASP A 104 -1.04 4.00 -16.11
N PHE A 105 -1.19 4.29 -14.81
CA PHE A 105 -2.48 4.24 -14.12
C PHE A 105 -2.41 5.04 -12.83
N THR A 106 -3.57 5.24 -12.19
CA THR A 106 -3.66 5.73 -10.82
C THR A 106 -4.36 4.68 -9.96
N ALA A 107 -3.64 4.14 -8.97
CA ALA A 107 -4.22 3.27 -7.95
C ALA A 107 -5.05 4.12 -6.99
N VAL A 108 -6.24 3.63 -6.61
CA VAL A 108 -7.15 4.32 -5.68
C VAL A 108 -7.69 3.31 -4.68
N ASP A 109 -7.78 3.75 -3.43
CA ASP A 109 -8.40 3.03 -2.34
C ASP A 109 -9.26 3.99 -1.51
N VAL A 110 -10.37 3.52 -0.92
CA VAL A 110 -11.26 4.35 -0.11
C VAL A 110 -11.58 3.68 1.21
N GLU A 111 -11.69 4.50 2.27
CA GLU A 111 -12.19 4.08 3.57
C GLU A 111 -13.59 4.62 3.80
N THR A 112 -14.45 3.82 4.44
CA THR A 112 -15.84 4.15 4.71
C THR A 112 -16.11 4.22 6.21
N ALA A 113 -16.87 5.23 6.64
CA ALA A 113 -17.21 5.47 8.04
C ALA A 113 -18.11 4.38 8.63
N ASN A 114 -18.94 3.71 7.81
CA ASN A 114 -19.90 2.70 8.25
C ASN A 114 -20.21 1.70 7.14
N ASP A 115 -21.16 0.79 7.35
CA ASP A 115 -21.59 -0.26 6.44
C ASP A 115 -22.21 0.23 5.13
N ASN A 116 -22.61 1.50 5.07
CA ASN A 116 -23.05 2.14 3.82
C ASN A 116 -21.83 2.56 3.00
N TRP A 117 -21.59 1.87 1.91
CA TRP A 117 -20.41 2.11 1.05
C TRP A 117 -20.25 3.57 0.60
N GLY A 118 -21.34 4.35 0.56
CA GLY A 118 -21.29 5.78 0.23
C GLY A 118 -20.72 6.67 1.33
N SER A 119 -20.46 6.14 2.53
CA SER A 119 -19.94 6.90 3.69
C SER A 119 -18.43 7.12 3.64
N VAL A 120 -17.89 7.43 2.46
CA VAL A 120 -16.44 7.61 2.28
C VAL A 120 -15.91 8.70 3.21
N CYS A 121 -14.89 8.36 4.00
CA CYS A 121 -14.21 9.27 4.95
C CYS A 121 -12.73 9.51 4.62
N GLN A 122 -12.14 8.67 3.75
CA GLN A 122 -10.80 8.88 3.21
C GLN A 122 -10.71 8.37 1.78
N ILE A 123 -9.90 9.03 0.98
CA ILE A 123 -9.50 8.59 -0.36
C ILE A 123 -7.98 8.61 -0.42
N GLY A 124 -7.36 7.50 -0.81
CA GLY A 124 -5.95 7.40 -1.14
C GLY A 124 -5.77 7.23 -2.65
N ALA A 125 -4.79 7.91 -3.24
CA ALA A 125 -4.45 7.75 -4.64
C ALA A 125 -2.94 7.77 -4.86
N VAL A 126 -2.45 6.87 -5.71
CA VAL A 126 -1.03 6.78 -6.10
C VAL A 126 -0.95 6.69 -7.61
N ARG A 127 -0.21 7.61 -8.22
CA ARG A 127 -0.01 7.67 -9.67
C ARG A 127 1.23 6.89 -10.07
N PHE A 128 1.07 6.04 -11.06
CA PHE A 128 2.15 5.28 -11.69
C PHE A 128 2.37 5.74 -13.12
N ARG A 129 3.66 5.85 -13.50
CA ARG A 129 4.11 6.11 -14.87
C ARG A 129 5.23 5.14 -15.21
N ASP A 130 5.10 4.47 -16.34
CA ASP A 130 6.02 3.40 -16.72
C ASP A 130 6.20 2.32 -15.62
N GLY A 131 5.15 2.08 -14.80
CA GLY A 131 5.16 1.15 -13.69
C GLY A 131 5.85 1.64 -12.42
N GLU A 132 6.31 2.89 -12.37
CA GLU A 132 6.93 3.51 -11.19
C GLU A 132 5.97 4.48 -10.52
N GLU A 133 5.99 4.51 -9.18
CA GLU A 133 5.25 5.51 -8.40
C GLU A 133 5.86 6.90 -8.64
N THR A 134 5.01 7.85 -9.04
CA THR A 134 5.45 9.23 -9.33
C THR A 134 4.84 10.27 -8.41
N GLU A 135 3.64 10.03 -7.88
CA GLU A 135 2.94 10.96 -7.00
C GLU A 135 1.92 10.21 -6.15
N SER A 136 1.78 10.57 -4.88
CA SER A 136 0.73 10.05 -4.00
C SER A 136 -0.01 11.19 -3.31
N ARG A 137 -1.31 10.99 -3.07
CA ARG A 137 -2.18 11.91 -2.33
C ARG A 137 -3.16 11.15 -1.45
N THR A 138 -3.51 11.79 -0.35
CA THR A 138 -4.55 11.29 0.56
C THR A 138 -5.45 12.45 0.96
N TRP A 139 -6.76 12.23 0.91
CA TRP A 139 -7.77 13.18 1.34
C TRP A 139 -8.59 12.55 2.45
N LEU A 140 -8.53 13.13 3.65
CA LEU A 140 -9.57 12.92 4.66
C LEU A 140 -10.77 13.77 4.27
N CYS A 141 -11.97 13.26 4.44
CA CYS A 141 -13.19 13.99 4.12
C CYS A 141 -14.34 13.68 5.07
N THR A 142 -15.18 14.67 5.29
CA THR A 142 -16.46 14.44 5.97
C THR A 142 -17.38 13.63 5.06
N PRO A 143 -17.93 12.48 5.52
CA PRO A 143 -18.85 11.69 4.72
C PRO A 143 -20.06 12.48 4.23
N PRO A 144 -20.72 12.06 3.13
CA PRO A 144 -21.90 12.74 2.60
C PRO A 144 -23.03 12.90 3.63
N PRO A 145 -23.88 13.93 3.51
CA PRO A 145 -24.99 14.17 4.43
C PRO A 145 -25.89 12.96 4.68
N GLY A 146 -26.09 12.64 5.96
CA GLY A 146 -26.83 11.47 6.44
C GLY A 146 -26.05 10.16 6.44
N LEU A 147 -24.73 10.22 6.23
CA LEU A 147 -23.81 9.07 6.31
C LEU A 147 -22.62 9.36 7.26
N GLU A 148 -22.71 10.39 8.10
CA GLU A 148 -21.62 10.89 8.96
C GLU A 148 -21.38 10.03 10.21
N HIS A 149 -22.20 8.99 10.42
CA HIS A 149 -22.00 8.05 11.52
C HIS A 149 -20.76 7.20 11.28
N PHE A 150 -19.96 6.97 12.32
CA PHE A 150 -18.80 6.10 12.30
C PHE A 150 -19.09 4.84 13.12
N ASP A 151 -18.97 3.67 12.47
CA ASP A 151 -19.12 2.38 13.12
C ASP A 151 -17.79 1.93 13.73
N GLU A 152 -17.84 1.39 14.94
CA GLU A 152 -16.65 0.88 15.65
C GLU A 152 -15.87 -0.16 14.83
N VAL A 153 -16.58 -0.97 14.02
CA VAL A 153 -15.96 -2.00 13.16
C VAL A 153 -15.08 -1.32 12.10
N ASN A 154 -15.61 -0.31 11.40
CA ASN A 154 -14.87 0.41 10.37
C ASN A 154 -13.70 1.17 10.98
N VAL A 155 -13.92 1.90 12.08
CA VAL A 155 -12.86 2.57 12.84
C VAL A 155 -11.77 1.58 13.29
N GLY A 156 -12.17 0.38 13.73
CA GLY A 156 -11.23 -0.67 14.12
C GLY A 156 -10.35 -1.19 12.97
N ILE A 157 -10.80 -1.05 11.72
CA ILE A 157 -10.06 -1.49 10.52
C ILE A 157 -9.04 -0.41 10.09
N HIS A 158 -9.51 0.83 9.88
CA HIS A 158 -8.68 1.90 9.30
C HIS A 158 -8.19 2.96 10.30
N GLY A 159 -8.74 2.98 11.53
CA GLY A 159 -8.32 3.89 12.60
C GLY A 159 -8.81 5.32 12.49
N ILE A 160 -9.61 5.67 11.46
CA ILE A 160 -10.12 7.03 11.25
C ILE A 160 -11.41 7.20 12.05
N THR A 161 -11.48 8.27 12.84
CA THR A 161 -12.63 8.60 13.67
C THR A 161 -13.39 9.82 13.15
N ALA A 162 -14.58 10.08 13.69
CA ALA A 162 -15.34 11.29 13.38
C ALA A 162 -14.56 12.57 13.73
N GLU A 163 -13.70 12.53 14.74
CA GLU A 163 -12.87 13.68 15.17
C GLU A 163 -11.79 13.98 14.12
N ASP A 164 -11.21 12.95 13.49
CA ASP A 164 -10.16 13.12 12.49
C ASP A 164 -10.65 13.81 11.22
N VAL A 165 -11.94 13.71 10.91
CA VAL A 165 -12.55 14.31 9.72
C VAL A 165 -13.43 15.53 10.02
N ALA A 166 -13.53 15.97 11.29
CA ALA A 166 -14.44 17.05 11.70
C ALA A 166 -14.16 18.38 10.97
N ASP A 167 -12.90 18.68 10.72
CA ASP A 167 -12.44 19.88 10.02
C ASP A 167 -11.99 19.60 8.57
N ALA A 168 -12.23 18.38 8.07
CA ALA A 168 -11.87 18.00 6.72
C ALA A 168 -12.85 18.56 5.67
N SER A 169 -12.40 18.62 4.42
CA SER A 169 -13.26 18.97 3.28
C SER A 169 -14.46 18.03 3.17
N SER A 170 -15.49 18.47 2.47
CA SER A 170 -16.59 17.55 2.14
C SER A 170 -16.12 16.42 1.24
N PHE A 171 -16.78 15.26 1.29
CA PHE A 171 -16.52 14.17 0.35
C PHE A 171 -16.63 14.62 -1.11
N ALA A 172 -17.57 15.53 -1.42
CA ALA A 172 -17.74 16.03 -2.79
C ALA A 172 -16.51 16.81 -3.27
N ASP A 173 -15.91 17.63 -2.40
CA ASP A 173 -14.70 18.38 -2.72
C ASP A 173 -13.48 17.44 -2.86
N ALA A 174 -13.31 16.51 -1.92
CA ALA A 174 -12.24 15.51 -1.97
C ALA A 174 -12.35 14.63 -3.24
N ALA A 175 -13.56 14.23 -3.61
CA ALA A 175 -13.78 13.48 -4.86
C ALA A 175 -13.49 14.32 -6.10
N ALA A 176 -13.81 15.62 -6.11
CA ALA A 176 -13.46 16.51 -7.21
C ALA A 176 -11.94 16.61 -7.38
N GLU A 177 -11.19 16.76 -6.28
CA GLU A 177 -9.72 16.75 -6.30
C GLU A 177 -9.13 15.41 -6.76
N LEU A 178 -9.73 14.27 -6.33
CA LEU A 178 -9.36 12.95 -6.84
C LEU A 178 -9.50 12.90 -8.36
N PHE A 179 -10.64 13.36 -8.93
CA PHE A 179 -10.85 13.30 -10.37
C PHE A 179 -9.98 14.27 -11.15
N GLU A 180 -9.63 15.42 -10.58
CA GLU A 180 -8.60 16.29 -11.12
C GLU A 180 -7.23 15.61 -11.12
N PHE A 181 -6.85 14.98 -10.00
CA PHE A 181 -5.64 14.19 -9.88
C PHE A 181 -5.63 13.03 -10.87
N LEU A 182 -6.72 12.29 -11.02
CA LEU A 182 -6.85 11.16 -11.95
C LEU A 182 -6.67 11.61 -13.42
N GLY A 183 -7.26 12.74 -13.80
CA GLY A 183 -7.20 13.23 -15.18
C GLY A 183 -7.75 12.21 -16.18
N SER A 184 -6.90 11.75 -17.10
CA SER A 184 -7.26 10.74 -18.11
C SER A 184 -6.79 9.33 -17.77
N ASP A 185 -6.22 9.10 -16.60
CA ASP A 185 -5.71 7.80 -16.19
C ASP A 185 -6.82 6.74 -16.05
N THR A 186 -6.41 5.48 -16.09
CA THR A 186 -7.26 4.39 -15.62
C THR A 186 -7.17 4.34 -14.10
N LEU A 187 -8.32 4.39 -13.42
CA LEU A 187 -8.42 4.13 -12.00
C LEU A 187 -8.25 2.61 -11.79
N LEU A 188 -7.23 2.22 -11.07
CA LEU A 188 -7.00 0.83 -10.64
C LEU A 188 -7.34 0.72 -9.15
N ALA A 189 -8.15 -0.27 -8.77
CA ALA A 189 -8.40 -0.60 -7.38
C ALA A 189 -8.34 -2.11 -7.15
N HIS A 190 -8.10 -2.53 -5.89
CA HIS A 190 -8.19 -3.94 -5.52
C HIS A 190 -9.62 -4.28 -5.14
N ASN A 191 -10.25 -5.24 -5.84
CA ASN A 191 -11.70 -5.44 -5.75
C ASN A 191 -12.50 -4.18 -6.13
N ALA A 192 -12.14 -3.58 -7.25
CA ALA A 192 -12.61 -2.27 -7.72
C ALA A 192 -14.14 -2.05 -7.75
N GLN A 193 -14.93 -3.13 -7.57
CA GLN A 193 -16.36 -3.02 -7.39
C GLN A 193 -16.70 -2.25 -6.10
N PHE A 194 -15.94 -2.46 -5.02
CA PHE A 194 -16.14 -1.76 -3.76
C PHE A 194 -15.87 -0.26 -3.95
N ASP A 195 -14.65 0.12 -4.33
CA ASP A 195 -14.23 1.52 -4.45
C ASP A 195 -15.09 2.30 -5.45
N SER A 196 -15.35 1.71 -6.61
CA SER A 196 -16.19 2.35 -7.62
C SER A 196 -17.64 2.55 -7.17
N THR A 197 -18.18 1.61 -6.38
CA THR A 197 -19.52 1.73 -5.83
C THR A 197 -19.55 2.75 -4.69
N ALA A 198 -18.53 2.76 -3.82
CA ALA A 198 -18.39 3.71 -2.74
C ALA A 198 -18.35 5.15 -3.29
N LEU A 199 -17.45 5.44 -4.22
CA LEU A 199 -17.35 6.75 -4.87
C LEU A 199 -18.66 7.16 -5.54
N ARG A 200 -19.31 6.27 -6.33
CA ARG A 200 -20.57 6.56 -6.99
C ARG A 200 -21.72 6.82 -6.01
N SER A 201 -21.83 5.99 -4.97
CA SER A 201 -22.89 6.12 -3.97
C SER A 201 -22.73 7.41 -3.16
N GLY A 202 -21.48 7.72 -2.78
CA GLY A 202 -21.16 8.98 -2.09
C GLY A 202 -21.47 10.19 -2.95
N LEU A 203 -21.04 10.22 -4.22
CA LEU A 203 -21.33 11.30 -5.16
C LEU A 203 -22.85 11.48 -5.39
N LYS A 204 -23.57 10.39 -5.55
CA LYS A 204 -25.05 10.43 -5.66
C LYS A 204 -25.68 11.01 -4.41
N LYS A 205 -25.19 10.64 -3.22
CA LYS A 205 -25.70 11.13 -1.94
C LYS A 205 -25.38 12.61 -1.72
N ALA A 206 -24.20 13.05 -2.18
CA ALA A 206 -23.77 14.45 -2.16
C ALA A 206 -24.38 15.29 -3.30
N GLU A 207 -25.25 14.72 -4.13
CA GLU A 207 -25.84 15.38 -5.32
C GLU A 207 -24.78 15.93 -6.30
N ALA A 208 -23.60 15.32 -6.32
CA ALA A 208 -22.47 15.71 -7.13
C ALA A 208 -22.44 14.96 -8.48
N THR A 209 -21.73 15.54 -9.45
CA THR A 209 -21.58 14.93 -10.78
C THR A 209 -20.74 13.67 -10.73
N ILE A 210 -21.23 12.60 -11.33
CA ILE A 210 -20.49 11.33 -11.47
C ILE A 210 -19.73 11.34 -12.81
N PRO A 211 -18.40 11.46 -12.81
CA PRO A 211 -17.64 11.48 -14.06
C PRO A 211 -17.57 10.10 -14.70
N LYS A 212 -17.29 10.08 -16.01
CA LYS A 212 -16.93 8.84 -16.71
C LYS A 212 -15.46 8.56 -16.51
N ILE A 213 -15.14 7.44 -15.88
CA ILE A 213 -13.77 6.99 -15.65
C ILE A 213 -13.54 5.62 -16.29
N ARG A 214 -12.29 5.36 -16.65
CA ARG A 214 -11.84 4.00 -16.98
C ARG A 214 -11.49 3.31 -15.68
N LEU A 215 -11.95 2.08 -15.50
CA LEU A 215 -11.77 1.31 -14.28
C LEU A 215 -11.05 0.00 -14.60
N ALA A 216 -10.06 -0.35 -13.79
CA ALA A 216 -9.40 -1.63 -13.79
C ALA A 216 -9.43 -2.23 -12.37
N CYS A 217 -9.40 -3.57 -12.28
CA CYS A 217 -9.44 -4.30 -11.02
C CYS A 217 -8.21 -5.21 -10.93
N SER A 218 -7.32 -4.93 -9.97
CA SER A 218 -6.12 -5.74 -9.77
C SER A 218 -6.44 -7.17 -9.37
N LEU A 219 -7.51 -7.39 -8.59
CA LEU A 219 -7.97 -8.73 -8.23
C LEU A 219 -8.45 -9.54 -9.45
N ALA A 220 -9.17 -8.91 -10.39
CA ALA A 220 -9.59 -9.56 -11.63
C ALA A 220 -8.38 -9.88 -12.51
N LEU A 221 -7.45 -8.94 -12.66
CA LEU A 221 -6.21 -9.15 -13.41
C LEU A 221 -5.37 -10.29 -12.83
N ALA A 222 -5.21 -10.34 -11.50
CA ALA A 222 -4.49 -11.41 -10.81
C ALA A 222 -5.15 -12.79 -11.04
N ARG A 223 -6.49 -12.86 -10.94
CA ARG A 223 -7.24 -14.10 -11.21
C ARG A 223 -7.10 -14.57 -12.66
N ASP A 224 -7.12 -13.65 -13.60
CA ASP A 224 -6.95 -13.99 -15.02
C ASP A 224 -5.51 -14.44 -15.32
N ALA A 225 -4.50 -13.79 -14.72
CA ALA A 225 -3.11 -14.19 -14.82
C ALA A 225 -2.87 -15.59 -14.20
N SER A 226 -3.53 -15.89 -13.07
CA SER A 226 -3.47 -17.22 -12.45
C SER A 226 -4.13 -18.29 -13.32
N ARG A 227 -5.30 -18.01 -13.90
CA ARG A 227 -5.97 -18.94 -14.84
C ARG A 227 -5.13 -19.21 -16.08
N ALA A 228 -4.36 -18.22 -16.53
CA ALA A 228 -3.44 -18.34 -17.65
C ALA A 228 -2.10 -19.03 -17.28
N GLY A 229 -1.90 -19.38 -15.99
CA GLY A 229 -0.66 -19.99 -15.49
C GLY A 229 0.54 -19.04 -15.48
N ILE A 230 0.31 -17.73 -15.53
CA ILE A 230 1.36 -16.69 -15.50
C ILE A 230 1.83 -16.45 -14.06
N ILE A 231 0.91 -16.48 -13.11
CA ILE A 231 1.20 -16.34 -11.68
C ILE A 231 0.43 -17.41 -10.90
N ASP A 232 0.95 -17.79 -9.72
CA ASP A 232 0.24 -18.62 -8.75
C ASP A 232 -0.38 -17.71 -7.69
N VAL A 233 -1.71 -17.58 -7.71
CA VAL A 233 -2.45 -16.84 -6.69
C VAL A 233 -3.06 -17.87 -5.76
N ALA A 234 -2.54 -17.96 -4.55
CA ALA A 234 -3.18 -18.74 -3.51
C ALA A 234 -4.63 -18.26 -3.32
N ASN A 235 -5.57 -19.19 -3.40
CA ASN A 235 -6.98 -18.88 -3.12
C ASN A 235 -7.11 -18.45 -1.64
N HIS A 236 -7.34 -17.16 -1.42
CA HIS A 236 -7.81 -16.58 -0.18
C HIS A 236 -9.28 -16.23 -0.29
#